data_e73f4c1ea11d1b40e0c352c2e3bc00f5
#
_entry.id   e73f4c1ea11d1b40e0c352c2e3bc00f5
#
_cell.length_a   1.000
_cell.length_b   1.000
_cell.length_c   1.000
_cell.angle_alpha   90.00
_cell.angle_beta   90.00
_cell.angle_gamma   90.00
#
_symmetry.space_group_name_H-M   'P 1'
#
loop_
_entity.id
_entity.type
_entity.pdbx_description
1 polymer ?
#
loop_
_entity_poly.entity_id
_entity_poly.type
_entity_poly.pdbx_seq_one_letter_code
_entity_poly.pdbx_strand_id
1 'polypeptide(L)'
;MLTATEDMTTQEYIDLEERYGAHNYHPLNVVIERAEGVWVYDVEGKKYLDCLASYSAVNQGHCHPKILQTLVDQAHKVTLTSRAFRNEQLPLLYQELHELTGFDKALPMNSGAEAVETAVKVARKWGYTAKGIPEDGAEIIVCANNFHGRTVTTISFSTERQYRRGFGPFTPGFKVIPFGDARALREAITLNTCAFLVEPIQGEAGIMIPPDGFLKQAADICDRNNVLLMTDEIQSGLGRTGKLFAYMHEGITPDVLIIGKALAGGYYPVSAVLSSKSVMGVLNPGDHGSTFGGNPLGCAVARTALKVLIEEKMVERAAENGAYFLSQLKTIGSPKIKEARGRGLWIGIELREAARPYCEALMKEGVLCKETHERVIRIGPPLVITRDEIDWACERIKKVIEG
;
A
#
# COMPACT_ATOMS: atom_id res chain seq x y z
N MET A 1 -5.87 36.85 -9.83
CA MET A 1 -6.47 36.25 -11.03
C MET A 1 -5.85 34.89 -11.21
N LEU A 2 -6.66 33.85 -11.16
CA LEU A 2 -6.17 32.52 -11.58
C LEU A 2 -6.07 32.59 -13.11
N THR A 3 -4.86 32.57 -13.64
CA THR A 3 -4.60 32.55 -15.07
C THR A 3 -5.11 31.22 -15.64
N ALA A 4 -5.89 31.29 -16.75
CA ALA A 4 -6.20 30.12 -17.55
C ALA A 4 -4.87 29.46 -17.97
N THR A 5 -4.75 28.16 -17.78
CA THR A 5 -3.62 27.37 -18.28
C THR A 5 -3.84 27.16 -19.77
N GLU A 6 -3.33 28.09 -20.60
CA GLU A 6 -3.14 27.84 -22.03
C GLU A 6 -1.89 26.95 -22.16
N ASP A 7 -2.00 25.90 -22.96
CA ASP A 7 -0.98 24.94 -23.45
C ASP A 7 0.48 25.12 -22.91
N MET A 8 0.66 24.86 -21.60
CA MET A 8 1.98 24.89 -20.99
C MET A 8 2.78 23.65 -21.37
N THR A 9 4.07 23.84 -21.63
CA THR A 9 5.01 22.74 -21.87
C THR A 9 5.35 21.97 -20.58
N THR A 10 5.84 20.75 -20.72
CA THR A 10 6.36 19.94 -19.61
C THR A 10 7.33 20.75 -18.71
N GLN A 11 8.25 21.52 -19.32
CA GLN A 11 9.23 22.29 -18.55
C GLN A 11 8.59 23.44 -17.75
N GLU A 12 7.59 24.12 -18.29
CA GLU A 12 6.89 25.20 -17.59
C GLU A 12 6.12 24.68 -16.37
N TYR A 13 5.50 23.48 -16.46
CA TYR A 13 4.88 22.83 -15.30
C TYR A 13 5.92 22.45 -14.23
N ILE A 14 7.06 21.88 -14.63
CA ILE A 14 8.16 21.54 -13.71
C ILE A 14 8.69 22.80 -13.02
N ASP A 15 8.93 23.88 -13.76
CA ASP A 15 9.44 25.16 -13.20
C ASP A 15 8.46 25.77 -12.18
N LEU A 16 7.14 25.62 -12.40
CA LEU A 16 6.12 26.05 -11.43
C LEU A 16 6.12 25.18 -10.18
N GLU A 17 6.21 23.86 -10.33
CA GLU A 17 6.28 22.93 -9.21
C GLU A 17 7.53 23.19 -8.36
N GLU A 18 8.68 23.35 -8.98
CA GLU A 18 9.94 23.66 -8.29
C GLU A 18 9.91 25.02 -7.59
N ARG A 19 9.26 26.01 -8.20
CA ARG A 19 9.16 27.36 -7.64
C ARG A 19 8.25 27.45 -6.42
N TYR A 20 7.14 26.71 -6.37
CA TYR A 20 6.10 26.87 -5.36
C TYR A 20 5.92 25.64 -4.47
N GLY A 21 6.41 24.48 -4.88
CA GLY A 21 6.31 23.24 -4.13
C GLY A 21 7.45 23.04 -3.13
N ALA A 22 7.23 22.16 -2.15
CA ALA A 22 8.30 21.69 -1.29
C ALA A 22 9.07 20.56 -1.97
N HIS A 23 10.41 20.60 -1.90
CA HIS A 23 11.29 19.59 -2.51
C HIS A 23 11.37 18.30 -1.68
N ASN A 24 10.23 17.62 -1.49
CA ASN A 24 10.13 16.38 -0.71
C ASN A 24 10.15 15.10 -1.57
N TYR A 25 10.07 15.23 -2.88
CA TYR A 25 10.19 14.13 -3.85
C TYR A 25 11.23 14.48 -4.94
N HIS A 26 11.71 13.42 -5.61
CA HIS A 26 12.52 13.52 -6.82
C HIS A 26 11.79 12.74 -7.94
N PRO A 27 10.78 13.34 -8.60
CA PRO A 27 9.99 12.67 -9.64
C PRO A 27 10.80 12.39 -10.90
N LEU A 28 10.26 11.59 -11.81
CA LEU A 28 10.66 11.57 -13.21
C LEU A 28 10.07 12.80 -13.92
N ASN A 29 10.79 13.34 -14.89
CA ASN A 29 10.37 14.54 -15.63
C ASN A 29 9.26 14.20 -16.65
N VAL A 30 8.09 13.84 -16.15
CA VAL A 30 6.87 13.56 -16.93
C VAL A 30 5.71 14.24 -16.22
N VAL A 31 4.98 15.08 -16.92
CA VAL A 31 3.78 15.77 -16.38
C VAL A 31 2.55 15.06 -16.94
N ILE A 32 1.90 14.26 -16.10
CA ILE A 32 0.73 13.46 -16.50
C ILE A 32 -0.50 14.35 -16.56
N GLU A 33 -1.20 14.32 -17.69
CA GLU A 33 -2.45 15.06 -17.94
C GLU A 33 -3.67 14.16 -17.83
N ARG A 34 -3.62 12.97 -18.45
CA ARG A 34 -4.75 12.02 -18.47
C ARG A 34 -4.28 10.58 -18.38
N ALA A 35 -5.22 9.71 -18.01
CA ALA A 35 -4.93 8.28 -17.87
C ALA A 35 -6.18 7.43 -18.14
N GLU A 36 -5.98 6.18 -18.62
CA GLU A 36 -7.04 5.20 -18.84
C GLU A 36 -6.46 3.78 -18.75
N GLY A 37 -7.08 2.92 -17.95
CA GLY A 37 -6.64 1.54 -17.76
C GLY A 37 -5.20 1.47 -17.20
N VAL A 38 -4.26 0.98 -18.00
CA VAL A 38 -2.82 0.92 -17.61
C VAL A 38 -1.99 2.04 -18.24
N TRP A 39 -2.62 2.89 -19.03
CA TRP A 39 -1.93 3.92 -19.81
C TRP A 39 -2.10 5.30 -19.21
N VAL A 40 -1.02 6.05 -19.20
CA VAL A 40 -1.01 7.47 -18.85
C VAL A 40 -0.43 8.28 -20.02
N TYR A 41 -0.80 9.54 -20.10
CA TYR A 41 -0.39 10.45 -21.17
C TYR A 41 0.09 11.74 -20.54
N ASP A 42 1.21 12.25 -21.04
CA ASP A 42 1.71 13.54 -20.60
C ASP A 42 1.05 14.72 -21.34
N VAL A 43 1.37 15.93 -20.91
CA VAL A 43 0.83 17.17 -21.49
C VAL A 43 1.24 17.40 -22.95
N GLU A 44 2.21 16.66 -23.47
CA GLU A 44 2.65 16.68 -24.86
C GLU A 44 2.00 15.55 -25.69
N GLY A 45 1.11 14.77 -25.05
CA GLY A 45 0.36 13.67 -25.67
C GLY A 45 1.14 12.37 -25.80
N LYS A 46 2.35 12.26 -25.27
CA LYS A 46 3.12 11.02 -25.28
C LYS A 46 2.49 10.01 -24.33
N LYS A 47 2.39 8.77 -24.80
CA LYS A 47 1.77 7.65 -24.10
C LYS A 47 2.80 6.83 -23.36
N TYR A 48 2.46 6.42 -22.12
CA TYR A 48 3.31 5.56 -21.29
C TYR A 48 2.50 4.45 -20.64
N LEU A 49 3.11 3.28 -20.48
CA LEU A 49 2.58 2.22 -19.64
C LEU A 49 2.94 2.51 -18.18
N ASP A 50 1.94 2.61 -17.31
CA ASP A 50 2.15 2.80 -15.88
C ASP A 50 2.51 1.47 -15.21
N CYS A 51 3.78 1.28 -14.87
CA CYS A 51 4.28 0.15 -14.11
C CYS A 51 4.48 0.48 -12.61
N LEU A 52 3.86 1.54 -12.10
CA LEU A 52 3.89 1.91 -10.68
C LEU A 52 2.51 1.81 -10.01
N ALA A 53 1.44 2.10 -10.76
CA ALA A 53 0.04 2.13 -10.30
C ALA A 53 -0.15 2.93 -9.01
N SER A 54 0.53 4.11 -8.91
CA SER A 54 0.54 4.95 -7.70
C SER A 54 0.80 4.15 -6.42
N TYR A 55 1.81 3.28 -6.44
CA TYR A 55 2.18 2.38 -5.34
C TYR A 55 1.05 1.42 -4.93
N SER A 56 0.36 0.83 -5.90
CA SER A 56 -0.82 -0.05 -5.74
C SER A 56 -2.11 0.68 -5.35
N ALA A 57 -2.25 1.99 -5.59
CA ALA A 57 -3.50 2.70 -5.32
C ALA A 57 -4.51 2.57 -6.47
N VAL A 58 -4.04 2.39 -7.70
CA VAL A 58 -4.89 2.24 -8.90
C VAL A 58 -4.90 0.80 -9.43
N ASN A 59 -5.06 -0.18 -8.52
CA ASN A 59 -5.15 -1.59 -8.90
C ASN A 59 -6.24 -1.85 -9.96
N GLN A 60 -7.37 -1.18 -9.85
CA GLN A 60 -8.51 -1.32 -10.76
C GLN A 60 -8.30 -0.64 -12.13
N GLY A 61 -7.13 -0.02 -12.34
CA GLY A 61 -6.83 0.77 -13.53
C GLY A 61 -7.24 2.24 -13.36
N HIS A 62 -6.61 3.08 -14.17
CA HIS A 62 -6.92 4.50 -14.20
C HIS A 62 -8.32 4.73 -14.77
N CYS A 63 -9.04 5.66 -14.19
CA CYS A 63 -10.34 6.15 -14.66
C CYS A 63 -11.38 5.04 -14.89
N HIS A 64 -11.43 4.03 -13.99
CA HIS A 64 -12.38 2.93 -14.11
C HIS A 64 -13.84 3.43 -14.14
N PRO A 65 -14.62 3.16 -15.21
CA PRO A 65 -15.89 3.87 -15.47
C PRO A 65 -16.94 3.66 -14.37
N LYS A 66 -17.06 2.45 -13.79
CA LYS A 66 -18.02 2.18 -12.71
C LYS A 66 -17.67 2.95 -11.43
N ILE A 67 -16.38 3.07 -11.10
CA ILE A 67 -15.94 3.78 -9.90
C ILE A 67 -16.12 5.29 -10.10
N LEU A 68 -15.76 5.81 -11.28
CA LEU A 68 -15.98 7.21 -11.64
C LEU A 68 -17.47 7.58 -11.55
N GLN A 69 -18.35 6.76 -12.13
CA GLN A 69 -19.79 7.02 -12.07
C GLN A 69 -20.31 7.05 -10.64
N THR A 70 -19.87 6.11 -9.79
CA THR A 70 -20.24 6.09 -8.36
C THR A 70 -19.77 7.36 -7.65
N LEU A 71 -18.54 7.83 -7.92
CA LEU A 71 -18.03 9.08 -7.35
C LEU A 71 -18.95 10.26 -7.71
N VAL A 72 -19.28 10.40 -9.01
CA VAL A 72 -20.13 11.48 -9.51
C VAL A 72 -21.53 11.42 -8.89
N ASP A 73 -22.16 10.24 -8.92
CA ASP A 73 -23.51 10.05 -8.37
C ASP A 73 -23.58 10.35 -6.87
N GLN A 74 -22.59 9.90 -6.11
CA GLN A 74 -22.55 10.14 -4.65
C GLN A 74 -22.20 11.59 -4.34
N ALA A 75 -21.36 12.25 -5.15
CA ALA A 75 -21.01 13.66 -4.97
C ALA A 75 -22.24 14.58 -5.14
N HIS A 76 -23.18 14.22 -6.01
CA HIS A 76 -24.46 14.94 -6.17
C HIS A 76 -25.44 14.72 -5.01
N LYS A 77 -25.24 13.70 -4.16
CA LYS A 77 -26.11 13.43 -3.01
C LYS A 77 -25.54 14.11 -1.75
N VAL A 78 -24.45 13.58 -1.23
CA VAL A 78 -23.75 14.08 -0.04
C VAL A 78 -22.34 13.52 0.01
N THR A 79 -21.38 14.38 0.26
CA THR A 79 -19.95 14.02 0.32
C THR A 79 -19.46 13.78 1.75
N LEU A 80 -19.94 14.58 2.71
CA LEU A 80 -19.47 14.55 4.10
C LEU A 80 -20.63 14.83 5.07
N THR A 81 -20.77 14.00 6.10
CA THR A 81 -21.73 14.19 7.20
C THR A 81 -21.05 14.31 8.56
N SER A 82 -19.72 14.14 8.63
CA SER A 82 -18.95 13.79 9.84
C SER A 82 -19.48 12.51 10.52
N ARG A 83 -18.94 12.18 11.70
CA ARG A 83 -19.45 11.04 12.51
C ARG A 83 -20.43 11.46 13.59
N ALA A 84 -20.79 12.75 13.62
CA ALA A 84 -21.89 13.25 14.45
C ALA A 84 -23.25 12.74 13.95
N PHE A 85 -23.35 12.45 12.66
CA PHE A 85 -24.54 11.87 12.04
C PHE A 85 -24.20 10.53 11.37
N ARG A 86 -25.21 9.72 11.17
CA ARG A 86 -25.10 8.48 10.38
C ARG A 86 -25.27 8.79 8.90
N ASN A 87 -24.67 7.95 8.03
CA ASN A 87 -24.91 7.99 6.58
C ASN A 87 -25.24 6.59 6.07
N GLU A 88 -25.85 6.49 4.91
CA GLU A 88 -26.31 5.23 4.32
C GLU A 88 -25.18 4.34 3.82
N GLN A 89 -24.03 4.92 3.40
CA GLN A 89 -22.97 4.17 2.74
C GLN A 89 -22.07 3.41 3.73
N LEU A 90 -21.84 3.99 4.90
CA LEU A 90 -20.90 3.43 5.87
C LEU A 90 -21.33 2.07 6.44
N PRO A 91 -22.59 1.83 6.86
CA PRO A 91 -22.98 0.50 7.35
C PRO A 91 -22.90 -0.57 6.25
N LEU A 92 -23.15 -0.21 4.99
CA LEU A 92 -23.00 -1.11 3.86
C LEU A 92 -21.54 -1.47 3.60
N LEU A 93 -20.63 -0.49 3.70
CA LEU A 93 -19.19 -0.77 3.63
C LEU A 93 -18.74 -1.71 4.76
N TYR A 94 -19.23 -1.53 5.99
CA TYR A 94 -18.93 -2.43 7.09
C TYR A 94 -19.39 -3.87 6.81
N GLN A 95 -20.60 -4.03 6.30
CA GLN A 95 -21.15 -5.33 5.94
C GLN A 95 -20.30 -6.01 4.85
N GLU A 96 -20.01 -5.30 3.77
CA GLU A 96 -19.22 -5.81 2.65
C GLU A 96 -17.78 -6.18 3.07
N LEU A 97 -17.15 -5.38 3.93
CA LEU A 97 -15.85 -5.71 4.49
C LEU A 97 -15.90 -6.96 5.37
N HIS A 98 -16.93 -7.10 6.21
CA HIS A 98 -17.15 -8.31 7.03
C HIS A 98 -17.33 -9.55 6.14
N GLU A 99 -18.22 -9.49 5.15
CA GLU A 99 -18.49 -10.61 4.23
C GLU A 99 -17.24 -11.02 3.43
N LEU A 100 -16.41 -10.03 3.04
CA LEU A 100 -15.20 -10.26 2.25
C LEU A 100 -14.04 -10.82 3.07
N THR A 101 -13.91 -10.43 4.33
CA THR A 101 -12.70 -10.68 5.14
C THR A 101 -12.94 -11.58 6.35
N GLY A 102 -14.18 -11.69 6.81
CA GLY A 102 -14.53 -12.41 8.04
C GLY A 102 -14.27 -11.65 9.35
N PHE A 103 -13.71 -10.43 9.29
CA PHE A 103 -13.50 -9.61 10.50
C PHE A 103 -14.80 -9.01 11.01
N ASP A 104 -14.98 -9.00 12.35
CA ASP A 104 -16.22 -8.53 12.98
C ASP A 104 -16.46 -7.03 12.87
N LYS A 105 -15.38 -6.24 12.90
CA LYS A 105 -15.42 -4.78 13.00
C LYS A 105 -14.41 -4.12 12.08
N ALA A 106 -14.81 -2.98 11.53
CA ALA A 106 -13.94 -2.10 10.75
C ALA A 106 -14.02 -0.66 11.27
N LEU A 107 -12.89 0.04 11.25
CA LEU A 107 -12.79 1.46 11.56
C LEU A 107 -12.16 2.18 10.36
N PRO A 108 -12.96 2.90 9.54
CA PRO A 108 -12.44 3.58 8.36
C PRO A 108 -11.74 4.87 8.73
N MET A 109 -10.64 5.12 8.03
CA MET A 109 -9.83 6.33 8.06
C MET A 109 -9.65 6.83 6.62
N ASN A 110 -8.73 7.77 6.39
CA ASN A 110 -8.50 8.34 5.06
C ASN A 110 -7.18 7.83 4.45
N SER A 111 -6.06 8.23 5.02
CA SER A 111 -4.74 7.80 4.57
C SER A 111 -4.31 6.47 5.21
N GLY A 112 -3.36 5.78 4.55
CA GLY A 112 -2.76 4.59 5.13
C GLY A 112 -2.05 4.86 6.46
N ALA A 113 -1.38 6.02 6.58
CA ALA A 113 -0.73 6.43 7.81
C ALA A 113 -1.72 6.60 8.98
N GLU A 114 -2.92 7.17 8.73
CA GLU A 114 -3.98 7.24 9.74
C GLU A 114 -4.46 5.84 10.16
N ALA A 115 -4.58 4.91 9.24
CA ALA A 115 -4.95 3.53 9.57
C ALA A 115 -3.88 2.84 10.42
N VAL A 116 -2.60 3.02 10.13
CA VAL A 116 -1.50 2.50 10.95
C VAL A 116 -1.50 3.13 12.35
N GLU A 117 -1.63 4.46 12.45
CA GLU A 117 -1.78 5.16 13.75
C GLU A 117 -2.97 4.63 14.55
N THR A 118 -4.10 4.39 13.88
CA THR A 118 -5.29 3.79 14.48
C THR A 118 -4.99 2.39 15.02
N ALA A 119 -4.35 1.53 14.22
CA ALA A 119 -3.99 0.17 14.63
C ALA A 119 -3.01 0.16 15.81
N VAL A 120 -2.01 1.04 15.82
CA VAL A 120 -1.08 1.22 16.94
C VAL A 120 -1.83 1.63 18.21
N LYS A 121 -2.76 2.59 18.12
CA LYS A 121 -3.58 3.01 19.27
C LYS A 121 -4.48 1.89 19.79
N VAL A 122 -5.13 1.15 18.89
CA VAL A 122 -5.98 -0.01 19.26
C VAL A 122 -5.15 -1.08 19.97
N ALA A 123 -3.99 -1.43 19.41
CA ALA A 123 -3.10 -2.45 20.00
C ALA A 123 -2.60 -2.06 21.38
N ARG A 124 -2.16 -0.80 21.58
CA ARG A 124 -1.75 -0.30 22.90
C ARG A 124 -2.89 -0.32 23.89
N LYS A 125 -4.07 0.17 23.51
CA LYS A 125 -5.25 0.18 24.40
C LYS A 125 -5.70 -1.24 24.74
N TRP A 126 -5.68 -2.17 23.79
CA TRP A 126 -5.92 -3.59 24.04
C TRP A 126 -4.87 -4.17 25.02
N GLY A 127 -3.61 -3.83 24.82
CA GLY A 127 -2.52 -4.23 25.74
C GLY A 127 -2.79 -3.82 27.20
N TYR A 128 -3.26 -2.60 27.40
CA TYR A 128 -3.58 -2.09 28.75
C TYR A 128 -4.87 -2.69 29.32
N THR A 129 -5.94 -2.77 28.52
CA THR A 129 -7.28 -3.12 29.02
C THR A 129 -7.57 -4.61 29.03
N ALA A 130 -7.02 -5.36 28.06
CA ALA A 130 -7.29 -6.79 27.90
C ALA A 130 -6.10 -7.67 28.33
N LYS A 131 -4.87 -7.30 28.00
CA LYS A 131 -3.67 -8.07 28.36
C LYS A 131 -3.13 -7.73 29.76
N GLY A 132 -3.50 -6.56 30.31
CA GLY A 132 -3.06 -6.12 31.65
C GLY A 132 -1.64 -5.58 31.69
N ILE A 133 -1.13 -5.06 30.58
CA ILE A 133 0.16 -4.36 30.54
C ILE A 133 0.05 -3.08 31.38
N PRO A 134 1.05 -2.72 32.20
CA PRO A 134 1.07 -1.46 32.92
C PRO A 134 0.94 -0.25 32.01
N GLU A 135 0.28 0.80 32.46
CA GLU A 135 0.13 2.05 31.71
C GLU A 135 1.50 2.53 31.18
N ASP A 136 1.52 3.03 29.92
CA ASP A 136 2.68 3.47 29.18
C ASP A 136 3.76 2.39 28.92
N GLY A 137 3.54 1.15 29.33
CA GLY A 137 4.47 0.04 29.17
C GLY A 137 4.29 -0.76 27.86
N ALA A 138 3.26 -0.52 27.06
CA ALA A 138 2.96 -1.33 25.87
C ALA A 138 4.07 -1.22 24.80
N GLU A 139 4.54 -2.38 24.34
CA GLU A 139 5.55 -2.52 23.29
C GLU A 139 4.94 -3.12 22.02
N ILE A 140 5.32 -2.60 20.85
CA ILE A 140 5.00 -3.14 19.54
C ILE A 140 6.29 -3.54 18.84
N ILE A 141 6.37 -4.78 18.38
CA ILE A 141 7.50 -5.25 17.56
C ILE A 141 7.22 -4.92 16.09
N VAL A 142 8.24 -4.48 15.36
CA VAL A 142 8.21 -4.17 13.93
C VAL A 142 9.43 -4.76 13.23
N CYS A 143 9.41 -4.89 11.92
CA CYS A 143 10.55 -5.36 11.15
C CYS A 143 11.47 -4.21 10.72
N ALA A 144 12.75 -4.49 10.55
CA ALA A 144 13.69 -3.59 9.86
C ALA A 144 13.25 -3.36 8.41
N ASN A 145 13.61 -2.23 7.84
CA ASN A 145 13.27 -1.78 6.48
C ASN A 145 11.76 -1.64 6.23
N ASN A 146 10.98 -1.48 7.28
CA ASN A 146 9.53 -1.27 7.18
C ASN A 146 9.17 0.09 6.59
N PHE A 147 7.96 0.14 6.00
CA PHE A 147 7.33 1.39 5.62
C PHE A 147 5.85 1.38 5.99
N HIS A 148 5.50 2.14 7.03
CA HIS A 148 4.13 2.25 7.55
C HIS A 148 3.57 3.67 7.48
N GLY A 149 4.23 4.57 6.73
CA GLY A 149 3.85 5.98 6.57
C GLY A 149 4.95 6.95 6.99
N ARG A 150 4.59 8.24 7.06
CA ARG A 150 5.52 9.34 7.33
C ARG A 150 5.12 10.22 8.51
N THR A 151 4.19 9.76 9.37
CA THR A 151 3.88 10.44 10.64
C THR A 151 5.03 10.30 11.62
N VAL A 152 5.08 11.15 12.65
CA VAL A 152 6.13 11.06 13.68
C VAL A 152 6.16 9.68 14.32
N THR A 153 4.99 9.07 14.61
CA THR A 153 4.94 7.71 15.17
C THR A 153 5.49 6.67 14.20
N THR A 154 5.08 6.68 12.93
CA THR A 154 5.53 5.65 11.98
C THR A 154 7.02 5.75 11.65
N ILE A 155 7.58 6.95 11.59
CA ILE A 155 9.04 7.12 11.43
C ILE A 155 9.82 6.80 12.70
N SER A 156 9.18 6.77 13.89
CA SER A 156 9.85 6.43 15.16
C SER A 156 10.44 5.03 15.14
N PHE A 157 9.82 4.11 14.42
CA PHE A 157 10.26 2.72 14.29
C PHE A 157 10.79 2.37 12.89
N SER A 158 10.95 3.34 12.02
CA SER A 158 11.64 3.15 10.74
C SER A 158 13.14 2.95 10.96
N THR A 159 13.77 2.10 10.16
CA THR A 159 15.24 1.95 10.12
C THR A 159 15.87 2.84 9.04
N GLU A 160 15.05 3.49 8.20
CA GLU A 160 15.55 4.40 7.18
C GLU A 160 15.99 5.72 7.82
N ARG A 161 17.29 5.99 7.75
CA ARG A 161 17.88 7.16 8.38
C ARG A 161 17.34 8.47 7.83
N GLN A 162 17.07 8.53 6.52
CA GLN A 162 16.55 9.71 5.86
C GLN A 162 15.17 10.11 6.40
N TYR A 163 14.31 9.13 6.74
CA TYR A 163 12.97 9.40 7.27
C TYR A 163 12.99 9.92 8.70
N ARG A 164 14.07 9.67 9.44
CA ARG A 164 14.20 9.99 10.87
C ARG A 164 14.98 11.27 11.14
N ARG A 165 15.98 11.57 10.29
CA ARG A 165 16.91 12.65 10.54
C ARG A 165 16.21 14.01 10.66
N GLY A 166 16.31 14.64 11.86
CA GLY A 166 15.77 15.97 12.12
C GLY A 166 14.31 16.01 12.56
N PHE A 167 13.61 14.85 12.70
CA PHE A 167 12.18 14.80 13.04
C PHE A 167 11.87 14.28 14.46
N GLY A 168 12.89 14.05 15.32
CA GLY A 168 12.65 13.73 16.73
C GLY A 168 12.11 14.91 17.56
N PRO A 169 11.61 14.68 18.81
CA PRO A 169 11.66 13.41 19.54
C PRO A 169 10.71 12.34 19.01
N PHE A 170 11.09 11.07 19.18
CA PHE A 170 10.36 9.94 18.64
C PHE A 170 9.40 9.32 19.64
N THR A 171 8.29 8.76 19.14
CA THR A 171 7.32 8.00 19.92
C THR A 171 7.95 6.71 20.46
N PRO A 172 7.92 6.46 21.78
CA PRO A 172 8.51 5.26 22.40
C PRO A 172 7.64 4.00 22.23
N GLY A 173 8.14 2.86 22.71
CA GLY A 173 7.41 1.60 22.80
C GLY A 173 7.47 0.76 21.52
N PHE A 174 8.53 0.87 20.72
CA PHE A 174 8.75 0.04 19.55
C PHE A 174 10.07 -0.72 19.62
N LYS A 175 10.03 -1.98 19.18
CA LYS A 175 11.22 -2.85 19.04
C LYS A 175 11.36 -3.27 17.59
N VAL A 176 12.57 -3.14 17.04
CA VAL A 176 12.86 -3.50 15.64
C VAL A 176 13.60 -4.83 15.61
N ILE A 177 13.12 -5.75 14.76
CA ILE A 177 13.75 -7.06 14.51
C ILE A 177 14.06 -7.21 13.00
N PRO A 178 14.94 -8.14 12.59
CA PRO A 178 15.11 -8.45 11.16
C PRO A 178 13.82 -8.95 10.53
N PHE A 179 13.56 -8.55 9.27
CA PHE A 179 12.42 -9.04 8.50
C PHE A 179 12.62 -10.51 8.12
N GLY A 180 11.57 -11.32 8.29
CA GLY A 180 11.61 -12.75 7.94
C GLY A 180 12.28 -13.64 9.00
N ASP A 181 12.63 -13.11 10.17
CA ASP A 181 13.26 -13.87 11.27
C ASP A 181 12.27 -14.15 12.41
N ALA A 182 11.62 -15.32 12.35
CA ALA A 182 10.70 -15.79 13.40
C ALA A 182 11.39 -16.08 14.75
N ARG A 183 12.70 -16.39 14.73
CA ARG A 183 13.47 -16.56 15.95
C ARG A 183 13.66 -15.22 16.65
N ALA A 184 14.07 -14.19 15.92
CA ALA A 184 14.20 -12.84 16.46
C ALA A 184 12.86 -12.33 17.04
N LEU A 185 11.72 -12.63 16.37
CA LEU A 185 10.40 -12.31 16.91
C LEU A 185 10.18 -12.96 18.28
N ARG A 186 10.44 -14.26 18.40
CA ARG A 186 10.26 -15.00 19.67
C ARG A 186 11.15 -14.43 20.80
N GLU A 187 12.38 -14.09 20.49
CA GLU A 187 13.35 -13.55 21.46
C GLU A 187 13.02 -12.10 21.87
N ALA A 188 12.36 -11.32 21.00
CA ALA A 188 11.99 -9.94 21.29
C ALA A 188 10.72 -9.78 22.14
N ILE A 189 9.85 -10.79 22.18
CA ILE A 189 8.59 -10.75 22.94
C ILE A 189 8.88 -10.69 24.45
N THR A 190 8.19 -9.77 25.13
CA THR A 190 8.16 -9.64 26.59
C THR A 190 6.72 -9.65 27.09
N LEU A 191 6.52 -9.60 28.40
CA LEU A 191 5.18 -9.47 29.01
C LEU A 191 4.49 -8.17 28.57
N ASN A 192 5.24 -7.15 28.18
CA ASN A 192 4.75 -5.86 27.73
C ASN A 192 4.47 -5.78 26.21
N THR A 193 4.81 -6.82 25.46
CA THR A 193 4.56 -6.83 24.01
C THR A 193 3.05 -7.00 23.74
N CYS A 194 2.41 -5.99 23.16
CA CYS A 194 0.97 -6.04 22.81
C CYS A 194 0.74 -6.48 21.37
N ALA A 195 1.66 -6.17 20.43
CA ALA A 195 1.48 -6.50 19.03
C ALA A 195 2.81 -6.71 18.28
N PHE A 196 2.71 -7.45 17.17
CA PHE A 196 3.70 -7.50 16.11
C PHE A 196 3.09 -6.93 14.84
N LEU A 197 3.62 -5.80 14.35
CA LEU A 197 3.19 -5.12 13.12
C LEU A 197 4.15 -5.47 11.98
N VAL A 198 3.61 -6.02 10.90
CA VAL A 198 4.41 -6.50 9.76
C VAL A 198 3.73 -6.25 8.41
N GLU A 199 4.53 -5.86 7.42
CA GLU A 199 4.13 -5.96 6.01
C GLU A 199 4.34 -7.42 5.57
N PRO A 200 3.34 -8.13 5.02
CA PRO A 200 3.54 -9.50 4.51
C PRO A 200 4.60 -9.59 3.41
N ILE A 201 4.74 -8.53 2.62
CA ILE A 201 5.81 -8.30 1.65
C ILE A 201 6.23 -6.83 1.82
N GLN A 202 7.50 -6.58 2.05
CA GLN A 202 7.99 -5.21 2.20
C GLN A 202 8.17 -4.54 0.83
N GLY A 203 7.33 -3.57 0.55
CA GLY A 203 7.31 -2.88 -0.73
C GLY A 203 8.47 -1.92 -0.93
N GLU A 204 8.61 -0.97 -0.01
CA GLU A 204 9.62 0.08 -0.11
C GLU A 204 11.05 -0.44 0.07
N ALA A 205 11.22 -1.57 0.75
CA ALA A 205 12.51 -2.26 0.88
C ALA A 205 12.99 -2.96 -0.41
N GLY A 206 12.19 -2.94 -1.50
CA GLY A 206 12.56 -3.55 -2.77
C GLY A 206 11.78 -4.81 -3.12
N ILE A 207 10.50 -4.87 -2.77
CA ILE A 207 9.62 -6.04 -2.98
C ILE A 207 10.22 -7.29 -2.31
N MET A 208 10.51 -7.16 -1.01
CA MET A 208 11.11 -8.23 -0.23
C MET A 208 10.05 -9.23 0.21
N ILE A 209 10.17 -10.45 -0.28
CA ILE A 209 9.32 -11.58 0.09
C ILE A 209 10.00 -12.30 1.26
N PRO A 210 9.30 -12.53 2.39
CA PRO A 210 9.90 -13.26 3.50
C PRO A 210 10.09 -14.74 3.14
N PRO A 211 10.94 -15.48 3.87
CA PRO A 211 11.03 -16.92 3.74
C PRO A 211 9.66 -17.60 3.89
N ASP A 212 9.42 -18.66 3.14
CA ASP A 212 8.17 -19.42 3.21
C ASP A 212 7.90 -19.91 4.64
N GLY A 213 6.65 -19.76 5.08
CA GLY A 213 6.22 -20.11 6.43
C GLY A 213 6.56 -19.09 7.52
N PHE A 214 7.15 -17.94 7.18
CA PHE A 214 7.46 -16.91 8.17
C PHE A 214 6.21 -16.33 8.85
N LEU A 215 5.20 -15.94 8.06
CA LEU A 215 3.96 -15.38 8.64
C LEU A 215 3.20 -16.41 9.45
N LYS A 216 3.22 -17.69 9.04
CA LYS A 216 2.62 -18.77 9.80
C LYS A 216 3.33 -18.96 11.15
N GLN A 217 4.67 -18.99 11.15
CA GLN A 217 5.43 -19.05 12.40
C GLN A 217 5.19 -17.81 13.28
N ALA A 218 5.10 -16.62 12.67
CA ALA A 218 4.80 -15.40 13.40
C ALA A 218 3.41 -15.44 14.04
N ALA A 219 2.39 -15.93 13.33
CA ALA A 219 1.05 -16.12 13.86
C ALA A 219 1.05 -17.08 15.07
N ASP A 220 1.70 -18.25 14.93
CA ASP A 220 1.83 -19.23 16.03
C ASP A 220 2.58 -18.65 17.25
N ILE A 221 3.60 -17.83 17.03
CA ILE A 221 4.36 -17.18 18.10
C ILE A 221 3.49 -16.14 18.80
N CYS A 222 2.80 -15.31 18.04
CA CYS A 222 1.94 -14.25 18.58
C CYS A 222 0.79 -14.85 19.42
N ASP A 223 0.09 -15.86 18.89
CA ASP A 223 -1.01 -16.55 19.58
C ASP A 223 -0.57 -17.13 20.93
N ARG A 224 0.53 -17.90 20.96
CA ARG A 224 1.06 -18.50 22.20
C ARG A 224 1.49 -17.49 23.26
N ASN A 225 1.77 -16.27 22.90
CA ASN A 225 2.24 -15.20 23.79
C ASN A 225 1.17 -14.12 24.05
N ASN A 226 -0.06 -14.33 23.57
CA ASN A 226 -1.14 -13.34 23.65
C ASN A 226 -0.67 -11.96 23.12
N VAL A 227 -0.14 -11.95 21.89
CA VAL A 227 0.37 -10.80 21.16
C VAL A 227 -0.46 -10.67 19.87
N LEU A 228 -0.98 -9.48 19.55
CA LEU A 228 -1.74 -9.26 18.33
C LEU A 228 -0.82 -9.32 17.10
N LEU A 229 -1.13 -10.18 16.14
CA LEU A 229 -0.53 -10.11 14.81
C LEU A 229 -1.27 -9.06 13.97
N MET A 230 -0.58 -7.99 13.62
CA MET A 230 -1.10 -6.90 12.80
C MET A 230 -0.44 -6.92 11.42
N THR A 231 -1.21 -7.11 10.35
CA THR A 231 -0.69 -7.07 8.99
C THR A 231 -1.03 -5.74 8.32
N ASP A 232 0.00 -5.06 7.84
CA ASP A 232 -0.13 -3.89 6.97
C ASP A 232 -0.25 -4.36 5.51
N GLU A 233 -1.45 -4.43 5.02
CA GLU A 233 -1.80 -4.81 3.66
C GLU A 233 -2.17 -3.61 2.78
N ILE A 234 -1.79 -2.41 3.19
CA ILE A 234 -2.09 -1.18 2.45
C ILE A 234 -1.54 -1.24 1.03
N GLN A 235 -0.36 -1.84 0.84
CA GLN A 235 0.27 -1.94 -0.47
C GLN A 235 0.17 -3.34 -1.08
N SER A 236 0.24 -4.38 -0.27
CA SER A 236 0.24 -5.79 -0.68
C SER A 236 -1.15 -6.36 -0.90
N GLY A 237 -2.16 -5.77 -0.28
CA GLY A 237 -3.53 -6.26 -0.32
C GLY A 237 -4.30 -5.93 -1.60
N LEU A 238 -5.58 -6.28 -1.56
CA LEU A 238 -6.57 -5.99 -2.62
C LEU A 238 -6.10 -6.44 -4.01
N GLY A 239 -5.67 -7.71 -4.07
CA GLY A 239 -5.35 -8.39 -5.32
C GLY A 239 -3.91 -8.25 -5.81
N ARG A 240 -3.12 -7.31 -5.29
CA ARG A 240 -1.77 -6.98 -5.80
C ARG A 240 -0.87 -8.21 -5.95
N THR A 241 -0.91 -9.12 -4.98
CA THR A 241 -0.03 -10.30 -4.92
C THR A 241 -0.64 -11.57 -5.53
N GLY A 242 -1.83 -11.48 -6.16
CA GLY A 242 -2.53 -12.64 -6.71
C GLY A 242 -3.37 -13.43 -5.68
N LYS A 243 -3.50 -12.87 -4.49
CA LYS A 243 -4.50 -13.23 -3.48
C LYS A 243 -5.20 -11.94 -3.05
N LEU A 244 -6.39 -12.04 -2.46
CA LEU A 244 -7.09 -10.85 -1.97
C LEU A 244 -6.23 -10.07 -0.98
N PHE A 245 -5.58 -10.77 -0.05
CA PHE A 245 -4.56 -10.26 0.87
C PHE A 245 -3.33 -11.17 0.85
N ALA A 246 -2.15 -10.58 1.04
CA ALA A 246 -0.89 -11.31 0.94
C ALA A 246 -0.73 -12.35 2.06
N TYR A 247 -1.27 -12.13 3.26
CA TYR A 247 -1.26 -13.12 4.35
C TYR A 247 -1.93 -14.44 3.97
N MET A 248 -2.87 -14.41 3.00
CA MET A 248 -3.58 -15.61 2.53
C MET A 248 -2.67 -16.58 1.77
N HIS A 249 -1.48 -16.17 1.35
CA HIS A 249 -0.50 -17.08 0.75
C HIS A 249 0.00 -18.14 1.73
N GLU A 250 -0.02 -17.85 3.03
CA GLU A 250 0.38 -18.79 4.08
C GLU A 250 -0.79 -19.35 4.89
N GLY A 251 -2.03 -19.06 4.47
CA GLY A 251 -3.23 -19.62 5.07
C GLY A 251 -3.47 -19.23 6.52
N ILE A 252 -3.00 -18.05 6.92
CA ILE A 252 -3.24 -17.48 8.24
C ILE A 252 -4.36 -16.42 8.19
N THR A 253 -4.81 -16.00 9.37
CA THR A 253 -5.65 -14.82 9.57
C THR A 253 -4.99 -13.98 10.67
N PRO A 254 -4.64 -12.70 10.41
CA PRO A 254 -4.09 -11.83 11.45
C PRO A 254 -5.18 -11.38 12.43
N ASP A 255 -4.79 -10.89 13.60
CA ASP A 255 -5.73 -10.29 14.57
C ASP A 255 -6.20 -8.90 14.11
N VAL A 256 -5.32 -8.16 13.42
CA VAL A 256 -5.61 -6.83 12.88
C VAL A 256 -5.15 -6.76 11.43
N LEU A 257 -6.05 -6.37 10.56
CA LEU A 257 -5.80 -6.13 9.15
C LEU A 257 -5.88 -4.62 8.85
N ILE A 258 -4.84 -4.07 8.25
CA ILE A 258 -4.77 -2.66 7.85
C ILE A 258 -4.82 -2.57 6.34
N ILE A 259 -5.79 -1.85 5.79
CA ILE A 259 -6.01 -1.70 4.34
C ILE A 259 -6.12 -0.22 3.93
N GLY A 260 -5.81 0.04 2.67
CA GLY A 260 -5.86 1.40 2.11
C GLY A 260 -5.61 1.37 0.61
N LYS A 261 -5.03 2.43 0.06
CA LYS A 261 -4.65 2.54 -1.37
C LYS A 261 -5.75 2.06 -2.33
N ALA A 262 -5.62 0.84 -2.87
CA ALA A 262 -6.58 0.26 -3.81
C ALA A 262 -8.01 0.11 -3.27
N LEU A 263 -8.22 0.30 -1.96
CA LEU A 263 -9.56 0.32 -1.36
C LEU A 263 -10.47 1.38 -2.02
N ALA A 264 -9.87 2.46 -2.51
CA ALA A 264 -10.61 3.52 -3.20
C ALA A 264 -10.42 3.53 -4.73
N GLY A 265 -9.73 2.56 -5.30
CA GLY A 265 -9.52 2.46 -6.75
C GLY A 265 -8.84 3.68 -7.38
N GLY A 266 -8.08 4.45 -6.58
CA GLY A 266 -7.38 5.65 -7.04
C GLY A 266 -8.20 6.94 -7.06
N TYR A 267 -9.47 6.92 -6.65
CA TYR A 267 -10.37 8.08 -6.78
C TYR A 267 -10.48 8.94 -5.53
N TYR A 268 -10.38 8.34 -4.35
CA TYR A 268 -10.57 9.07 -3.09
C TYR A 268 -9.76 8.41 -1.96
N PRO A 269 -9.15 9.18 -1.05
CA PRO A 269 -8.40 8.58 0.06
C PRO A 269 -9.34 7.82 1.01
N VAL A 270 -9.20 6.49 1.06
CA VAL A 270 -9.90 5.62 2.01
C VAL A 270 -8.95 4.57 2.54
N SER A 271 -8.97 4.36 3.84
CA SER A 271 -8.29 3.27 4.52
C SER A 271 -9.16 2.71 5.62
N ALA A 272 -8.81 1.56 6.16
CA ALA A 272 -9.54 0.98 7.28
C ALA A 272 -8.63 0.06 8.11
N VAL A 273 -8.98 -0.07 9.38
CA VAL A 273 -8.46 -1.09 10.30
C VAL A 273 -9.60 -2.07 10.60
N LEU A 274 -9.35 -3.36 10.37
CA LEU A 274 -10.31 -4.43 10.62
C LEU A 274 -9.79 -5.35 11.72
N SER A 275 -10.67 -5.80 12.59
CA SER A 275 -10.31 -6.73 13.67
C SER A 275 -11.53 -7.41 14.26
N SER A 276 -11.31 -8.30 15.23
CA SER A 276 -12.36 -8.96 16.00
C SER A 276 -13.11 -7.95 16.89
N LYS A 277 -14.31 -8.34 17.31
CA LYS A 277 -15.11 -7.59 18.29
C LYS A 277 -14.36 -7.38 19.61
N SER A 278 -13.58 -8.36 20.05
CA SER A 278 -12.82 -8.29 21.31
C SER A 278 -11.67 -7.26 21.23
N VAL A 279 -10.98 -7.15 20.09
CA VAL A 279 -9.89 -6.18 19.91
C VAL A 279 -10.44 -4.79 19.68
N MET A 280 -11.40 -4.60 18.75
CA MET A 280 -12.00 -3.27 18.50
C MET A 280 -12.87 -2.77 19.63
N GLY A 281 -13.42 -3.66 20.46
CA GLY A 281 -14.27 -3.34 21.59
C GLY A 281 -13.60 -2.55 22.71
N VAL A 282 -12.28 -2.38 22.67
CA VAL A 282 -11.56 -1.54 23.63
C VAL A 282 -11.77 -0.05 23.41
N LEU A 283 -12.25 0.35 22.23
CA LEU A 283 -12.54 1.74 21.89
C LEU A 283 -13.92 2.15 22.43
N ASN A 284 -13.94 3.26 23.17
CA ASN A 284 -15.18 3.91 23.60
C ASN A 284 -15.44 5.20 22.80
N PRO A 285 -16.68 5.70 22.78
CA PRO A 285 -16.97 7.00 22.18
C PRO A 285 -16.05 8.10 22.72
N GLY A 286 -15.38 8.82 21.81
CA GLY A 286 -14.44 9.90 22.14
C GLY A 286 -12.96 9.49 22.17
N ASP A 287 -12.62 8.20 22.20
CA ASP A 287 -11.22 7.74 22.26
C ASP A 287 -10.44 8.00 20.97
N HIS A 288 -11.11 7.93 19.83
CA HIS A 288 -10.51 8.08 18.52
C HIS A 288 -11.54 8.55 17.50
N GLY A 289 -11.07 9.26 16.46
CA GLY A 289 -11.96 9.78 15.44
C GLY A 289 -11.23 10.43 14.28
N SER A 290 -12.01 10.76 13.26
CA SER A 290 -11.59 11.47 12.06
C SER A 290 -12.79 12.23 11.51
N THR A 291 -12.60 13.46 11.04
CA THR A 291 -13.65 14.22 10.37
C THR A 291 -14.14 13.56 9.10
N PHE A 292 -13.21 13.04 8.29
CA PHE A 292 -13.51 12.43 6.99
C PHE A 292 -13.60 10.89 7.03
N GLY A 293 -13.07 10.22 8.04
CA GLY A 293 -13.12 8.76 8.14
C GLY A 293 -14.54 8.22 8.13
N GLY A 294 -14.90 7.42 7.13
CA GLY A 294 -16.25 6.87 6.94
C GLY A 294 -17.25 7.86 6.32
N ASN A 295 -16.77 8.88 5.59
CA ASN A 295 -17.63 9.77 4.83
C ASN A 295 -18.37 9.03 3.71
N PRO A 296 -19.59 9.49 3.35
CA PRO A 296 -20.42 8.78 2.37
C PRO A 296 -19.77 8.67 0.98
N LEU A 297 -19.03 9.69 0.52
CA LEU A 297 -18.36 9.65 -0.78
C LEU A 297 -17.28 8.57 -0.82
N GLY A 298 -16.38 8.58 0.17
CA GLY A 298 -15.32 7.59 0.28
C GLY A 298 -15.86 6.17 0.46
N CYS A 299 -16.92 5.99 1.25
CA CYS A 299 -17.56 4.69 1.46
C CYS A 299 -18.19 4.15 0.15
N ALA A 300 -18.91 4.97 -0.60
CA ALA A 300 -19.52 4.57 -1.87
C ALA A 300 -18.46 4.15 -2.90
N VAL A 301 -17.39 4.96 -3.01
CA VAL A 301 -16.25 4.66 -3.90
C VAL A 301 -15.56 3.37 -3.50
N ALA A 302 -15.27 3.16 -2.20
CA ALA A 302 -14.62 1.96 -1.70
C ALA A 302 -15.45 0.69 -1.99
N ARG A 303 -16.76 0.74 -1.75
CA ARG A 303 -17.69 -0.36 -2.07
C ARG A 303 -17.65 -0.74 -3.54
N THR A 304 -17.70 0.23 -4.43
CA THR A 304 -17.63 -0.02 -5.87
C THR A 304 -16.25 -0.53 -6.29
N ALA A 305 -15.17 -0.01 -5.70
CA ALA A 305 -13.81 -0.48 -5.98
C ALA A 305 -13.60 -1.94 -5.55
N LEU A 306 -14.13 -2.35 -4.40
CA LEU A 306 -14.13 -3.75 -3.95
C LEU A 306 -14.94 -4.65 -4.88
N LYS A 307 -16.15 -4.20 -5.26
CA LYS A 307 -17.01 -4.93 -6.17
C LYS A 307 -16.36 -5.16 -7.54
N VAL A 308 -15.78 -4.13 -8.13
CA VAL A 308 -15.03 -4.19 -9.39
C VAL A 308 -13.87 -5.18 -9.30
N LEU A 309 -13.09 -5.12 -8.21
CA LEU A 309 -11.94 -6.00 -7.98
C LEU A 309 -12.34 -7.49 -8.05
N ILE A 310 -13.49 -7.83 -7.45
CA ILE A 310 -13.98 -9.22 -7.38
C ILE A 310 -14.71 -9.63 -8.68
N GLU A 311 -15.68 -8.83 -9.13
CA GLU A 311 -16.51 -9.17 -10.31
C GLU A 311 -15.68 -9.28 -11.58
N GLU A 312 -14.64 -8.46 -11.74
CA GLU A 312 -13.76 -8.46 -12.90
C GLU A 312 -12.56 -9.40 -12.73
N LYS A 313 -12.57 -10.24 -11.67
CA LYS A 313 -11.56 -11.29 -11.40
C LYS A 313 -10.12 -10.76 -11.41
N MET A 314 -9.91 -9.57 -10.85
CA MET A 314 -8.60 -8.91 -10.89
C MET A 314 -7.56 -9.64 -10.02
N VAL A 315 -8.01 -10.32 -8.97
CA VAL A 315 -7.14 -11.13 -8.09
C VAL A 315 -6.53 -12.30 -8.86
N GLU A 316 -7.37 -13.05 -9.58
CA GLU A 316 -6.96 -14.19 -10.40
C GLU A 316 -6.06 -13.73 -11.56
N ARG A 317 -6.44 -12.64 -12.24
CA ARG A 317 -5.62 -12.04 -13.30
C ARG A 317 -4.26 -11.61 -12.78
N ALA A 318 -4.19 -11.03 -11.59
CA ALA A 318 -2.92 -10.65 -10.97
C ALA A 318 -2.03 -11.86 -10.68
N ALA A 319 -2.60 -13.00 -10.27
CA ALA A 319 -1.86 -14.25 -10.07
C ALA A 319 -1.28 -14.76 -11.40
N GLU A 320 -2.13 -14.89 -12.42
CA GLU A 320 -1.75 -15.45 -13.73
C GLU A 320 -0.77 -14.54 -14.49
N ASN A 321 -1.14 -13.26 -14.64
CA ASN A 321 -0.33 -12.30 -15.38
C ASN A 321 0.95 -11.95 -14.64
N GLY A 322 0.92 -11.95 -13.30
CA GLY A 322 2.12 -11.73 -12.49
C GLY A 322 3.15 -12.86 -12.63
N ALA A 323 2.69 -14.12 -12.59
CA ALA A 323 3.56 -15.28 -12.84
C ALA A 323 4.14 -15.23 -14.25
N TYR A 324 3.32 -14.89 -15.24
CA TYR A 324 3.77 -14.73 -16.62
C TYR A 324 4.81 -13.61 -16.75
N PHE A 325 4.52 -12.42 -16.23
CA PHE A 325 5.43 -11.28 -16.30
C PHE A 325 6.79 -11.59 -15.65
N LEU A 326 6.77 -12.13 -14.43
CA LEU A 326 8.00 -12.53 -13.74
C LEU A 326 8.79 -13.57 -14.52
N SER A 327 8.11 -14.54 -15.16
CA SER A 327 8.78 -15.55 -16.00
C SER A 327 9.50 -14.91 -17.21
N GLN A 328 8.86 -13.95 -17.88
CA GLN A 328 9.47 -13.22 -19.00
C GLN A 328 10.67 -12.40 -18.54
N LEU A 329 10.56 -11.66 -17.43
CA LEU A 329 11.67 -10.87 -16.89
C LEU A 329 12.87 -11.72 -16.48
N LYS A 330 12.67 -12.95 -16.01
CA LYS A 330 13.74 -13.91 -15.68
C LYS A 330 14.48 -14.44 -16.91
N THR A 331 13.94 -14.28 -18.13
CA THR A 331 14.64 -14.65 -19.36
C THR A 331 15.69 -13.62 -19.80
N ILE A 332 15.70 -12.42 -19.20
CA ILE A 332 16.67 -11.37 -19.53
C ILE A 332 18.04 -11.78 -19.00
N GLY A 333 18.94 -12.13 -19.91
CA GLY A 333 20.26 -12.71 -19.61
C GLY A 333 21.34 -11.67 -19.30
N SER A 334 21.04 -10.60 -18.58
CA SER A 334 22.01 -9.53 -18.32
C SER A 334 22.78 -9.72 -17.01
N PRO A 335 24.13 -9.58 -17.02
CA PRO A 335 24.94 -9.62 -15.80
C PRO A 335 24.65 -8.45 -14.84
N LYS A 336 23.96 -7.40 -15.31
CA LYS A 336 23.54 -6.25 -14.50
C LYS A 336 22.45 -6.65 -13.51
N ILE A 337 21.61 -7.65 -13.82
CA ILE A 337 20.57 -8.16 -12.93
C ILE A 337 21.20 -9.05 -11.86
N LYS A 338 20.90 -8.72 -10.59
CA LYS A 338 21.21 -9.59 -9.44
C LYS A 338 20.12 -10.63 -9.27
N GLU A 339 18.85 -10.18 -9.30
CA GLU A 339 17.67 -11.01 -9.06
C GLU A 339 16.41 -10.34 -9.63
N ALA A 340 15.47 -11.16 -10.12
CA ALA A 340 14.08 -10.76 -10.36
C ALA A 340 13.16 -11.59 -9.46
N ARG A 341 12.41 -10.92 -8.56
CA ARG A 341 11.51 -11.53 -7.57
C ARG A 341 10.16 -10.84 -7.57
N GLY A 342 9.13 -11.52 -7.10
CA GLY A 342 7.80 -10.93 -7.01
C GLY A 342 6.71 -11.93 -6.67
N ARG A 343 5.52 -11.42 -6.34
CA ARG A 343 4.26 -12.17 -6.23
C ARG A 343 3.13 -11.39 -6.88
N GLY A 344 2.33 -12.09 -7.70
CA GLY A 344 1.31 -11.43 -8.50
C GLY A 344 1.93 -10.36 -9.39
N LEU A 345 1.23 -9.27 -9.61
CA LEU A 345 1.70 -8.12 -10.39
C LEU A 345 2.52 -7.14 -9.54
N TRP A 346 3.39 -7.66 -8.68
CA TRP A 346 4.31 -6.88 -7.87
C TRP A 346 5.70 -7.48 -7.92
N ILE A 347 6.57 -6.87 -8.74
CA ILE A 347 7.86 -7.43 -9.12
C ILE A 347 8.96 -6.41 -8.85
N GLY A 348 10.08 -6.87 -8.32
CA GLY A 348 11.32 -6.13 -8.18
C GLY A 348 12.42 -6.74 -9.05
N ILE A 349 13.06 -5.91 -9.86
CA ILE A 349 14.28 -6.27 -10.58
C ILE A 349 15.44 -5.61 -9.83
N GLU A 350 16.17 -6.40 -9.05
CA GLU A 350 17.35 -5.93 -8.33
C GLU A 350 18.58 -5.93 -9.23
N LEU A 351 19.19 -4.77 -9.35
CA LEU A 351 20.39 -4.54 -10.14
C LEU A 351 21.64 -4.58 -9.24
N ARG A 352 22.81 -4.78 -9.85
CA ARG A 352 24.11 -4.66 -9.18
C ARG A 352 24.60 -3.20 -9.08
N GLU A 353 23.88 -2.29 -9.68
CA GLU A 353 24.16 -0.86 -9.75
C GLU A 353 22.88 -0.04 -9.50
N ALA A 354 22.97 1.29 -9.51
CA ALA A 354 21.84 2.17 -9.24
C ALA A 354 20.71 2.01 -10.27
N ALA A 355 19.46 1.86 -9.82
CA ALA A 355 18.30 1.63 -10.67
C ALA A 355 17.74 2.90 -11.33
N ARG A 356 18.01 4.09 -10.77
CA ARG A 356 17.47 5.37 -11.28
C ARG A 356 17.76 5.62 -12.76
N PRO A 357 19.01 5.44 -13.28
CA PRO A 357 19.29 5.65 -14.71
C PRO A 357 18.45 4.72 -15.62
N TYR A 358 18.16 3.50 -15.17
CA TYR A 358 17.30 2.56 -15.89
C TYR A 358 15.83 3.00 -15.91
N CYS A 359 15.32 3.52 -14.81
CA CYS A 359 13.96 4.09 -14.76
C CYS A 359 13.83 5.29 -15.71
N GLU A 360 14.84 6.14 -15.80
CA GLU A 360 14.89 7.28 -16.74
C GLU A 360 14.99 6.82 -18.20
N ALA A 361 15.75 5.77 -18.48
CA ALA A 361 15.80 5.16 -19.81
C ALA A 361 14.49 4.50 -20.20
N LEU A 362 13.84 3.78 -19.27
CA LEU A 362 12.53 3.16 -19.47
C LEU A 362 11.43 4.22 -19.72
N MET A 363 11.49 5.35 -19.05
CA MET A 363 10.60 6.50 -19.30
C MET A 363 10.71 6.97 -20.76
N LYS A 364 11.93 7.04 -21.32
CA LYS A 364 12.13 7.41 -22.73
C LYS A 364 11.51 6.37 -23.68
N GLU A 365 11.56 5.10 -23.32
CA GLU A 365 10.93 3.98 -24.05
C GLU A 365 9.42 3.86 -23.79
N GLY A 366 8.82 4.74 -22.98
CA GLY A 366 7.37 4.75 -22.74
C GLY A 366 6.91 3.85 -21.58
N VAL A 367 7.81 3.41 -20.70
CA VAL A 367 7.46 2.64 -19.48
C VAL A 367 7.77 3.48 -18.25
N LEU A 368 6.74 3.77 -17.43
CA LEU A 368 6.92 4.48 -16.18
C LEU A 368 7.03 3.50 -15.02
N CYS A 369 8.18 3.44 -14.44
CA CYS A 369 8.48 2.72 -13.22
C CYS A 369 9.37 3.57 -12.32
N LYS A 370 9.61 3.14 -11.09
CA LYS A 370 10.42 3.90 -10.16
C LYS A 370 11.37 2.98 -9.41
N GLU A 371 12.54 3.52 -9.11
CA GLU A 371 13.49 2.86 -8.23
C GLU A 371 12.97 2.81 -6.78
N THR A 372 13.31 1.74 -6.09
CA THR A 372 13.17 1.62 -4.65
C THR A 372 14.44 1.01 -4.07
N HIS A 373 14.80 1.45 -2.86
CA HIS A 373 16.01 0.98 -2.16
C HIS A 373 17.27 1.01 -3.06
N GLU A 374 17.46 2.13 -3.79
CA GLU A 374 18.58 2.48 -4.67
C GLU A 374 18.77 1.58 -5.91
N ARG A 375 18.65 0.26 -5.78
CA ARG A 375 19.05 -0.73 -6.79
C ARG A 375 17.91 -1.55 -7.38
N VAL A 376 16.68 -1.35 -6.94
CA VAL A 376 15.55 -2.18 -7.39
C VAL A 376 14.65 -1.35 -8.29
N ILE A 377 14.42 -1.81 -9.51
CA ILE A 377 13.35 -1.31 -10.37
C ILE A 377 12.05 -1.97 -9.90
N ARG A 378 11.10 -1.16 -9.44
CA ARG A 378 9.76 -1.63 -9.05
C ARG A 378 8.86 -1.69 -10.26
N ILE A 379 8.24 -2.85 -10.49
CA ILE A 379 7.24 -3.11 -11.52
C ILE A 379 5.95 -3.54 -10.83
N GLY A 380 4.92 -2.70 -10.95
CA GLY A 380 3.62 -2.94 -10.32
C GLY A 380 2.49 -2.27 -11.09
N PRO A 381 2.18 -2.71 -12.33
CA PRO A 381 1.12 -2.09 -13.15
C PRO A 381 -0.25 -2.28 -12.53
N PRO A 382 -1.29 -1.54 -12.97
CA PRO A 382 -2.68 -1.86 -12.65
C PRO A 382 -3.03 -3.31 -12.99
N LEU A 383 -3.92 -3.95 -12.21
CA LEU A 383 -4.25 -5.39 -12.34
C LEU A 383 -5.01 -5.72 -13.63
N VAL A 384 -5.47 -4.71 -14.32
CA VAL A 384 -6.16 -4.84 -15.62
C VAL A 384 -5.22 -5.06 -16.79
N ILE A 385 -3.89 -5.03 -16.57
CA ILE A 385 -2.89 -5.24 -17.62
C ILE A 385 -3.12 -6.56 -18.37
N THR A 386 -2.99 -6.50 -19.69
CA THR A 386 -3.09 -7.66 -20.59
C THR A 386 -1.73 -8.30 -20.86
N ARG A 387 -1.72 -9.51 -21.43
CA ARG A 387 -0.47 -10.18 -21.82
C ARG A 387 0.28 -9.44 -22.91
N ASP A 388 -0.42 -8.89 -23.89
CA ASP A 388 0.20 -8.11 -24.97
C ASP A 388 0.90 -6.86 -24.43
N GLU A 389 0.30 -6.21 -23.42
CA GLU A 389 0.91 -5.07 -22.73
C GLU A 389 2.12 -5.49 -21.87
N ILE A 390 2.06 -6.67 -21.27
CA ILE A 390 3.22 -7.27 -20.56
C ILE A 390 4.36 -7.53 -21.53
N ASP A 391 4.09 -8.17 -22.67
CA ASP A 391 5.10 -8.46 -23.68
C ASP A 391 5.71 -7.17 -24.21
N TRP A 392 4.88 -6.17 -24.49
CA TRP A 392 5.33 -4.83 -24.89
C TRP A 392 6.24 -4.18 -23.84
N ALA A 393 5.95 -4.33 -22.56
CA ALA A 393 6.81 -3.83 -21.47
C ALA A 393 8.11 -4.63 -21.37
N CYS A 394 8.04 -5.97 -21.47
CA CYS A 394 9.21 -6.86 -21.40
C CYS A 394 10.25 -6.56 -22.48
N GLU A 395 9.80 -6.32 -23.72
CA GLU A 395 10.69 -5.94 -24.83
C GLU A 395 11.50 -4.68 -24.50
N ARG A 396 10.85 -3.66 -23.94
CA ARG A 396 11.49 -2.39 -23.58
C ARG A 396 12.38 -2.49 -22.36
N ILE A 397 11.95 -3.24 -21.34
CA ILE A 397 12.77 -3.53 -20.17
C ILE A 397 14.03 -4.27 -20.58
N LYS A 398 13.89 -5.29 -21.43
CA LYS A 398 15.02 -6.04 -21.98
C LYS A 398 15.98 -5.13 -22.75
N LYS A 399 15.45 -4.33 -23.69
CA LYS A 399 16.24 -3.38 -24.49
C LYS A 399 17.08 -2.44 -23.61
N VAL A 400 16.47 -1.87 -22.54
CA VAL A 400 17.13 -0.94 -21.65
C VAL A 400 18.16 -1.61 -20.74
N ILE A 401 17.92 -2.85 -20.31
CA ILE A 401 18.83 -3.55 -19.39
C ILE A 401 20.01 -4.16 -20.15
N GLU A 402 19.82 -4.67 -21.36
CA GLU A 402 20.86 -5.29 -22.18
C GLU A 402 21.71 -4.25 -22.94
N GLY A 403 21.14 -3.09 -23.29
CA GLY A 403 21.85 -1.96 -23.93
C GLY A 403 22.64 -1.15 -22.96
#